data_b4568232ee054b12c00851abb8a49ef8
#
_entry.id   b4568232ee054b12c00851abb8a49ef8
#
_cell.length_a   1.000
_cell.length_b   1.000
_cell.length_c   1.000
_cell.angle_alpha   90.00
_cell.angle_beta   90.00
_cell.angle_gamma   90.00
#
_symmetry.space_group_name_H-M   'P 1'
#
loop_
_entity.id
_entity.type
_entity.pdbx_description
1 polymer ?
#
loop_
_entity_poly.entity_id
_entity_poly.type
_entity_poly.pdbx_seq_one_letter_code
_entity_poly.pdbx_strand_id
1 'polypeptide(L)'
;PKLVLMTAMGANADEAAPLRITERHLEASGLAYNIIRPNWFMQNFHTFWLQGIREHGKIFLPVGTAKGSFIDARDIASVASVLLTTTQWDNRDFDLTGDQALDHDEVAVMLSGATGRAITFQDVTPEDMRPGLLAAGLPADYADFLLMILGFFKAGYSERTTDAVQTITGQPPRRFEAYAQDHRS
;
A
#
# COMPACT_ATOMS: atom_id res chain seq x y z
N PRO A 1 -19.57 3.27 21.45
CA PRO A 1 -18.25 3.53 20.85
C PRO A 1 -18.14 2.84 19.50
N LYS A 2 -17.42 3.45 18.56
CA LYS A 2 -17.16 2.92 17.22
C LYS A 2 -15.65 2.77 17.02
N LEU A 3 -15.23 1.75 16.27
CA LEU A 3 -13.83 1.48 15.97
C LEU A 3 -13.63 1.35 14.45
N VAL A 4 -12.57 1.95 13.93
CA VAL A 4 -12.09 1.71 12.56
C VAL A 4 -10.74 0.99 12.67
N LEU A 5 -10.72 -0.25 12.18
CA LEU A 5 -9.51 -1.08 12.14
C LEU A 5 -8.87 -0.99 10.76
N MET A 6 -7.59 -0.65 10.70
CA MET A 6 -6.82 -0.74 9.46
C MET A 6 -5.99 -2.03 9.48
N THR A 7 -6.18 -2.85 8.45
CA THR A 7 -5.37 -4.04 8.18
C THR A 7 -4.67 -3.88 6.83
N ALA A 8 -4.74 -4.84 5.93
CA ALA A 8 -4.14 -4.76 4.61
C ALA A 8 -5.01 -5.49 3.58
N MET A 9 -4.99 -5.02 2.34
CA MET A 9 -5.65 -5.70 1.23
C MET A 9 -5.13 -7.14 1.12
N GLY A 10 -6.07 -8.08 1.02
CA GLY A 10 -5.79 -9.52 1.03
C GLY A 10 -5.75 -10.16 2.43
N ALA A 11 -5.85 -9.40 3.53
CA ALA A 11 -5.87 -9.96 4.88
C ALA A 11 -6.98 -11.00 5.10
N ASN A 12 -8.07 -10.87 4.37
CA ASN A 12 -9.23 -11.78 4.43
C ASN A 12 -9.13 -13.00 3.48
N ALA A 13 -8.00 -13.20 2.81
CA ALA A 13 -7.81 -14.36 1.92
C ALA A 13 -7.54 -15.67 2.68
N ASP A 14 -7.04 -15.57 3.92
CA ASP A 14 -6.77 -16.71 4.79
C ASP A 14 -7.30 -16.43 6.20
N GLU A 15 -8.26 -17.25 6.65
CA GLU A 15 -8.87 -17.11 7.99
C GLU A 15 -7.87 -17.35 9.15
N ALA A 16 -6.73 -18.01 8.88
CA ALA A 16 -5.66 -18.22 9.85
C ALA A 16 -4.63 -17.08 9.90
N ALA A 17 -4.69 -16.13 8.96
CA ALA A 17 -3.77 -14.99 8.94
C ALA A 17 -3.94 -14.10 10.19
N PRO A 18 -2.86 -13.63 10.84
CA PRO A 18 -2.94 -12.83 12.08
C PRO A 18 -3.82 -11.58 11.95
N LEU A 19 -3.76 -10.88 10.81
CA LEU A 19 -4.62 -9.73 10.56
C LEU A 19 -6.09 -10.14 10.47
N ARG A 20 -6.41 -11.27 9.81
CA ARG A 20 -7.77 -11.78 9.71
C ARG A 20 -8.32 -12.20 11.06
N ILE A 21 -7.52 -12.86 11.87
CA ILE A 21 -7.92 -13.21 13.27
C ILE A 21 -8.30 -11.93 14.03
N THR A 22 -7.52 -10.85 13.88
CA THR A 22 -7.82 -9.55 14.51
C THR A 22 -9.14 -8.96 13.99
N GLU A 23 -9.39 -9.03 12.68
CA GLU A 23 -10.67 -8.59 12.09
C GLU A 23 -11.85 -9.39 12.68
N ARG A 24 -11.73 -10.71 12.78
CA ARG A 24 -12.76 -11.57 13.36
C ARG A 24 -13.07 -11.25 14.81
N HIS A 25 -12.06 -10.90 15.59
CA HIS A 25 -12.27 -10.46 16.97
C HIS A 25 -13.11 -9.17 17.02
N LEU A 26 -12.83 -8.22 16.15
CA LEU A 26 -13.61 -6.99 16.06
C LEU A 26 -15.04 -7.26 15.59
N GLU A 27 -15.22 -8.08 14.54
CA GLU A 27 -16.53 -8.47 14.02
C GLU A 27 -17.41 -9.11 15.14
N ALA A 28 -16.82 -9.90 16.02
CA ALA A 28 -17.50 -10.59 17.12
C ALA A 28 -17.65 -9.75 18.38
N SER A 29 -17.09 -8.54 18.46
CA SER A 29 -16.99 -7.74 19.67
C SER A 29 -18.31 -7.09 20.14
N GLY A 30 -19.30 -6.99 19.25
CA GLY A 30 -20.55 -6.25 19.49
C GLY A 30 -20.39 -4.71 19.39
N LEU A 31 -19.22 -4.21 19.08
CA LEU A 31 -19.01 -2.78 18.80
C LEU A 31 -19.48 -2.43 17.39
N ALA A 32 -19.89 -1.19 17.17
CA ALA A 32 -19.98 -0.65 15.82
C ALA A 32 -18.56 -0.54 15.23
N TYR A 33 -18.36 -1.08 14.03
CA TYR A 33 -17.01 -1.11 13.46
C TYR A 33 -16.98 -0.83 11.95
N ASN A 34 -15.80 -0.50 11.47
CA ASN A 34 -15.42 -0.67 10.08
C ASN A 34 -14.00 -1.28 10.00
N ILE A 35 -13.75 -2.03 8.93
CA ILE A 35 -12.42 -2.54 8.59
C ILE A 35 -12.01 -1.91 7.28
N ILE A 36 -10.83 -1.30 7.24
CA ILE A 36 -10.25 -0.76 6.02
C ILE A 36 -8.98 -1.54 5.68
N ARG A 37 -8.88 -1.98 4.43
CA ARG A 37 -7.74 -2.78 3.93
C ARG A 37 -7.07 -2.02 2.78
N PRO A 38 -6.16 -1.09 3.08
CA PRO A 38 -5.43 -0.39 2.03
C PRO A 38 -4.48 -1.32 1.28
N ASN A 39 -4.31 -1.04 0.01
CA ASN A 39 -3.25 -1.58 -0.83
C ASN A 39 -1.92 -0.86 -0.54
N TRP A 40 -0.88 -1.10 -1.33
CA TRP A 40 0.45 -0.52 -1.15
C TRP A 40 0.42 1.01 -1.12
N PHE A 41 1.09 1.59 -0.12
CA PHE A 41 1.08 3.04 0.09
C PHE A 41 2.03 3.74 -0.88
N MET A 42 1.59 4.85 -1.47
CA MET A 42 2.49 5.74 -2.23
C MET A 42 3.65 6.22 -1.37
N GLN A 43 3.45 6.40 -0.08
CA GLN A 43 4.47 6.85 0.89
C GLN A 43 5.70 5.94 0.96
N ASN A 44 5.60 4.68 0.54
CA ASN A 44 6.75 3.78 0.48
C ASN A 44 7.89 4.34 -0.40
N PHE A 45 7.57 5.13 -1.42
CA PHE A 45 8.56 5.72 -2.33
C PHE A 45 9.40 6.84 -1.70
N HIS A 46 8.92 7.47 -0.62
CA HIS A 46 9.72 8.47 0.12
C HIS A 46 10.05 8.01 1.55
N THR A 47 9.86 6.72 1.86
CA THR A 47 10.23 6.10 3.13
C THR A 47 11.10 4.86 2.88
N PHE A 48 10.51 3.68 2.74
CA PHE A 48 11.24 2.41 2.63
C PHE A 48 12.17 2.32 1.43
N TRP A 49 11.76 2.87 0.27
CA TRP A 49 12.53 2.74 -0.98
C TRP A 49 13.32 4.01 -1.31
N LEU A 50 13.26 5.02 -0.43
CA LEU A 50 13.89 6.32 -0.64
C LEU A 50 15.40 6.23 -0.82
N GLN A 51 16.07 5.36 -0.07
CA GLN A 51 17.53 5.24 -0.14
C GLN A 51 18.00 4.87 -1.54
N GLY A 52 17.45 3.81 -2.15
CA GLY A 52 17.77 3.42 -3.52
C GLY A 52 17.51 4.52 -4.54
N ILE A 53 16.38 5.24 -4.38
CA ILE A 53 16.01 6.37 -5.24
C ILE A 53 16.99 7.53 -5.09
N ARG A 54 17.39 7.89 -3.86
CA ARG A 54 18.29 9.02 -3.60
C ARG A 54 19.73 8.75 -4.00
N GLU A 55 20.26 7.56 -3.65
CA GLU A 55 21.67 7.23 -3.82
C GLU A 55 21.98 6.71 -5.21
N HIS A 56 21.06 5.97 -5.83
CA HIS A 56 21.29 5.28 -7.08
C HIS A 56 20.36 5.69 -8.23
N GLY A 57 19.35 6.51 -7.96
CA GLY A 57 18.29 6.80 -8.94
C GLY A 57 17.47 5.56 -9.31
N LYS A 58 17.32 4.60 -8.38
CA LYS A 58 16.70 3.32 -8.69
C LYS A 58 15.72 2.85 -7.63
N ILE A 59 14.65 2.22 -8.12
CA ILE A 59 13.73 1.43 -7.31
C ILE A 59 14.15 -0.03 -7.49
N PHE A 60 14.59 -0.69 -6.41
CA PHE A 60 15.00 -2.09 -6.41
C PHE A 60 13.93 -2.94 -5.74
N LEU A 61 13.15 -3.72 -6.50
CA LEU A 61 12.11 -4.60 -5.95
C LEU A 61 12.01 -5.88 -6.80
N PRO A 62 11.68 -7.03 -6.19
CA PRO A 62 11.53 -8.31 -6.88
C PRO A 62 10.09 -8.51 -7.38
N VAL A 63 9.57 -7.60 -8.20
CA VAL A 63 8.14 -7.56 -8.57
C VAL A 63 7.88 -7.66 -10.07
N GLY A 64 8.94 -7.69 -10.90
CA GLY A 64 8.82 -7.76 -12.35
C GLY A 64 7.95 -6.62 -12.90
N THR A 65 7.11 -6.94 -13.88
CA THR A 65 6.17 -5.99 -14.50
C THR A 65 4.78 -5.98 -13.87
N ALA A 66 4.64 -6.57 -12.67
CA ALA A 66 3.35 -6.58 -11.98
C ALA A 66 2.93 -5.18 -11.56
N LYS A 67 1.61 -4.96 -11.55
CA LYS A 67 1.01 -3.66 -11.23
C LYS A 67 0.46 -3.63 -9.82
N GLY A 68 0.49 -2.43 -9.22
CA GLY A 68 -0.15 -2.15 -7.94
C GLY A 68 -1.06 -0.93 -8.04
N SER A 69 -2.23 -1.00 -7.42
CA SER A 69 -3.12 0.14 -7.26
C SER A 69 -2.74 0.92 -6.00
N PHE A 70 -1.62 1.65 -6.09
CA PHE A 70 -1.06 2.42 -4.97
C PHE A 70 -2.03 3.45 -4.43
N ILE A 71 -2.10 3.59 -3.10
CA ILE A 71 -3.00 4.53 -2.42
C ILE A 71 -2.20 5.56 -1.62
N ASP A 72 -2.64 6.81 -1.63
CA ASP A 72 -2.10 7.86 -0.78
C ASP A 72 -2.63 7.72 0.66
N ALA A 73 -1.76 7.79 1.66
CA ALA A 73 -2.14 7.72 3.07
C ALA A 73 -3.15 8.82 3.48
N ARG A 74 -3.17 9.95 2.79
CA ARG A 74 -4.16 11.03 2.99
C ARG A 74 -5.57 10.57 2.63
N ASP A 75 -5.73 9.70 1.63
CA ASP A 75 -7.02 9.15 1.25
C ASP A 75 -7.49 8.12 2.26
N ILE A 76 -6.57 7.30 2.79
CA ILE A 76 -6.86 6.38 3.90
C ILE A 76 -7.37 7.16 5.11
N ALA A 77 -6.68 8.27 5.47
CA ALA A 77 -7.07 9.13 6.59
C ALA A 77 -8.45 9.78 6.36
N SER A 78 -8.73 10.22 5.12
CA SER A 78 -10.04 10.80 4.76
C SER A 78 -11.16 9.77 4.91
N VAL A 79 -10.95 8.54 4.41
CA VAL A 79 -11.91 7.44 4.58
C VAL A 79 -12.13 7.12 6.06
N ALA A 80 -11.05 6.97 6.84
CA ALA A 80 -11.16 6.69 8.27
C ALA A 80 -11.92 7.79 9.03
N SER A 81 -11.70 9.06 8.68
CA SER A 81 -12.42 10.20 9.27
C SER A 81 -13.93 10.12 9.00
N VAL A 82 -14.35 9.86 7.76
CA VAL A 82 -15.76 9.70 7.42
C VAL A 82 -16.36 8.52 8.17
N LEU A 83 -15.69 7.37 8.16
CA LEU A 83 -16.18 6.16 8.83
C LEU A 83 -16.34 6.35 10.34
N LEU A 84 -15.44 7.09 11.00
CA LEU A 84 -15.53 7.38 12.45
C LEU A 84 -16.65 8.35 12.80
N THR A 85 -17.07 9.21 11.87
CA THR A 85 -18.02 10.31 12.14
C THR A 85 -19.43 10.06 11.61
N THR A 86 -19.65 8.95 10.88
CA THR A 86 -20.98 8.60 10.35
C THR A 86 -21.37 7.19 10.75
N THR A 87 -22.67 6.88 10.70
CA THR A 87 -23.20 5.52 10.94
C THR A 87 -23.64 4.81 9.66
N GLN A 88 -23.62 5.51 8.52
CA GLN A 88 -24.06 4.99 7.22
C GLN A 88 -23.37 3.70 6.81
N TRP A 89 -22.11 3.53 7.23
CA TRP A 89 -21.24 2.43 6.83
C TRP A 89 -20.96 1.41 7.94
N ASP A 90 -21.66 1.48 9.07
CA ASP A 90 -21.39 0.61 10.22
C ASP A 90 -21.40 -0.87 9.86
N ASN A 91 -20.50 -1.62 10.48
CA ASN A 91 -20.31 -3.06 10.35
C ASN A 91 -19.99 -3.52 8.91
N ARG A 92 -19.21 -2.72 8.20
CA ARG A 92 -18.74 -3.01 6.84
C ARG A 92 -17.23 -2.92 6.75
N ASP A 93 -16.70 -3.64 5.78
CA ASP A 93 -15.28 -3.64 5.42
C ASP A 93 -15.07 -3.12 4.00
N PHE A 94 -13.89 -2.55 3.74
CA PHE A 94 -13.55 -1.90 2.48
C PHE A 94 -12.08 -2.14 2.12
N ASP A 95 -11.83 -2.63 0.92
CA ASP A 95 -10.50 -2.58 0.32
C ASP A 95 -10.28 -1.20 -0.29
N LEU A 96 -9.19 -0.53 0.08
CA LEU A 96 -8.88 0.82 -0.34
C LEU A 96 -7.71 0.84 -1.33
N THR A 97 -7.93 1.43 -2.49
CA THR A 97 -6.92 1.53 -3.55
C THR A 97 -6.89 2.93 -4.16
N GLY A 98 -5.83 3.26 -4.88
CA GLY A 98 -5.89 4.32 -5.88
C GLY A 98 -6.77 3.91 -7.06
N ASP A 99 -6.97 4.84 -7.99
CA ASP A 99 -7.77 4.63 -9.21
C ASP A 99 -6.97 4.06 -10.38
N GLN A 100 -5.66 3.91 -10.22
CA GLN A 100 -4.72 3.46 -11.25
C GLN A 100 -3.95 2.23 -10.79
N ALA A 101 -3.85 1.22 -11.65
CA ALA A 101 -2.92 0.11 -11.49
C ALA A 101 -1.64 0.44 -12.29
N LEU A 102 -0.54 0.68 -11.60
CA LEU A 102 0.74 1.11 -12.15
C LEU A 102 1.82 0.07 -11.89
N ASP A 103 2.67 -0.18 -12.88
CA ASP A 103 3.92 -0.89 -12.65
C ASP A 103 5.03 0.07 -12.17
N HIS A 104 6.16 -0.49 -11.80
CA HIS A 104 7.25 0.32 -11.23
C HIS A 104 8.03 1.12 -12.27
N ASP A 105 7.97 0.77 -13.57
CA ASP A 105 8.52 1.61 -14.66
C ASP A 105 7.66 2.85 -14.85
N GLU A 106 6.33 2.70 -14.88
CA GLU A 106 5.38 3.83 -14.93
C GLU A 106 5.59 4.78 -13.73
N VAL A 107 5.72 4.22 -12.53
CA VAL A 107 6.03 4.98 -11.31
C VAL A 107 7.37 5.72 -11.42
N ALA A 108 8.41 5.06 -11.90
CA ALA A 108 9.74 5.66 -12.07
C ALA A 108 9.72 6.85 -13.05
N VAL A 109 8.95 6.75 -14.14
CA VAL A 109 8.72 7.86 -15.08
C VAL A 109 8.05 9.04 -14.38
N MET A 110 7.00 8.81 -13.60
CA MET A 110 6.29 9.88 -12.87
C MET A 110 7.19 10.56 -11.82
N LEU A 111 7.97 9.78 -11.06
CA LEU A 111 8.94 10.31 -10.09
C LEU A 111 10.05 11.09 -10.79
N SER A 112 10.55 10.62 -11.93
CA SER A 112 11.56 11.35 -12.73
C SER A 112 11.03 12.69 -13.20
N GLY A 113 9.80 12.73 -13.72
CA GLY A 113 9.15 13.96 -14.16
C GLY A 113 8.92 14.96 -13.03
N ALA A 114 8.57 14.50 -11.84
CA ALA A 114 8.33 15.36 -10.68
C ALA A 114 9.62 15.92 -10.08
N THR A 115 10.67 15.11 -9.98
CA THR A 115 11.93 15.46 -9.31
C THR A 115 12.97 16.09 -10.23
N GLY A 116 12.82 15.97 -11.55
CA GLY A 116 13.84 16.35 -12.53
C GLY A 116 15.10 15.48 -12.52
N ARG A 117 15.07 14.32 -11.82
CA ARG A 117 16.18 13.37 -11.72
C ARG A 117 15.84 12.11 -12.52
N ALA A 118 16.82 11.48 -13.13
CA ALA A 118 16.62 10.18 -13.75
C ALA A 118 16.40 9.11 -12.67
N ILE A 119 15.20 8.53 -12.63
CA ILE A 119 14.82 7.43 -11.76
C ILE A 119 14.36 6.29 -12.64
N THR A 120 14.82 5.07 -12.35
CA THR A 120 14.45 3.85 -13.09
C THR A 120 14.06 2.74 -12.13
N PHE A 121 13.29 1.79 -12.62
CA PHE A 121 13.04 0.54 -11.91
C PHE A 121 14.09 -0.51 -12.29
N GLN A 122 14.49 -1.32 -11.34
CA GLN A 122 15.33 -2.49 -11.56
C GLN A 122 14.73 -3.68 -10.83
N ASP A 123 14.19 -4.64 -11.60
CA ASP A 123 13.79 -5.93 -11.03
C ASP A 123 15.02 -6.64 -10.48
N VAL A 124 14.94 -7.11 -9.25
CA VAL A 124 15.96 -7.87 -8.55
C VAL A 124 15.39 -9.21 -8.11
N THR A 125 16.25 -10.14 -7.68
CA THR A 125 15.73 -11.37 -7.07
C THR A 125 15.46 -11.17 -5.58
N PRO A 126 14.56 -11.96 -4.96
CA PRO A 126 14.40 -11.97 -3.50
C PRO A 126 15.72 -12.24 -2.77
N GLU A 127 16.57 -13.12 -3.33
CA GLU A 127 17.88 -13.50 -2.81
C GLU A 127 18.84 -12.31 -2.83
N ASP A 128 18.80 -11.47 -3.86
CA ASP A 128 19.64 -10.26 -3.96
C ASP A 128 19.15 -9.14 -3.03
N MET A 129 17.82 -9.03 -2.81
CA MET A 129 17.25 -7.99 -1.95
C MET A 129 17.45 -8.29 -0.46
N ARG A 130 17.37 -9.56 -0.05
CA ARG A 130 17.41 -9.98 1.35
C ARG A 130 18.60 -9.44 2.15
N PRO A 131 19.86 -9.55 1.66
CA PRO A 131 21.02 -9.00 2.38
C PRO A 131 20.92 -7.50 2.65
N GLY A 132 20.37 -6.73 1.72
CA GLY A 132 20.16 -5.30 1.88
C GLY A 132 19.15 -4.97 2.99
N LEU A 133 18.06 -5.73 3.10
CA LEU A 133 17.06 -5.59 4.17
C LEU A 133 17.69 -5.86 5.55
N LEU A 134 18.50 -6.91 5.67
CA LEU A 134 19.21 -7.24 6.92
C LEU A 134 20.24 -6.17 7.28
N ALA A 135 21.00 -5.66 6.29
CA ALA A 135 21.98 -4.59 6.50
C ALA A 135 21.31 -3.27 6.91
N ALA A 136 20.06 -3.02 6.48
CA ALA A 136 19.24 -1.90 6.92
C ALA A 136 18.67 -2.09 8.33
N GLY A 137 18.97 -3.20 9.01
CA GLY A 137 18.59 -3.47 10.40
C GLY A 137 17.23 -4.16 10.57
N LEU A 138 16.61 -4.67 9.50
CA LEU A 138 15.36 -5.42 9.64
C LEU A 138 15.63 -6.80 10.26
N PRO A 139 14.79 -7.26 11.21
CA PRO A 139 14.83 -8.64 11.70
C PRO A 139 14.63 -9.64 10.54
N ALA A 140 15.26 -10.81 10.63
CA ALA A 140 15.28 -11.78 9.54
C ALA A 140 13.85 -12.28 9.18
N ASP A 141 13.03 -12.54 10.17
CA ASP A 141 11.63 -12.94 10.01
C ASP A 141 10.78 -11.86 9.32
N TYR A 142 11.04 -10.59 9.63
CA TYR A 142 10.35 -9.47 8.97
C TYR A 142 10.85 -9.25 7.54
N ALA A 143 12.16 -9.45 7.28
CA ALA A 143 12.69 -9.41 5.92
C ALA A 143 12.08 -10.52 5.04
N ASP A 144 11.97 -11.75 5.58
CA ASP A 144 11.36 -12.88 4.89
C ASP A 144 9.85 -12.65 4.66
N PHE A 145 9.14 -12.08 5.63
CA PHE A 145 7.74 -11.65 5.48
C PHE A 145 7.59 -10.60 4.37
N LEU A 146 8.44 -9.58 4.33
CA LEU A 146 8.41 -8.55 3.30
C LEU A 146 8.62 -9.14 1.90
N LEU A 147 9.58 -10.05 1.74
CA LEU A 147 9.82 -10.73 0.47
C LEU A 147 8.63 -11.61 0.06
N MET A 148 7.97 -12.26 1.01
CA MET A 148 6.76 -13.04 0.76
C MET A 148 5.62 -12.15 0.21
N ILE A 149 5.34 -11.00 0.83
CA ILE A 149 4.27 -10.09 0.35
C ILE A 149 4.63 -9.42 -0.99
N LEU A 150 5.91 -9.16 -1.27
CA LEU A 150 6.37 -8.75 -2.60
C LEU A 150 6.18 -9.87 -3.65
N GLY A 151 6.30 -11.13 -3.25
CA GLY A 151 5.93 -12.28 -4.08
C GLY A 151 4.46 -12.28 -4.46
N PHE A 152 3.54 -11.95 -3.54
CA PHE A 152 2.12 -11.77 -3.86
C PHE A 152 1.89 -10.57 -4.80
N PHE A 153 2.63 -9.49 -4.63
CA PHE A 153 2.59 -8.38 -5.59
C PHE A 153 2.98 -8.86 -7.00
N LYS A 154 4.12 -9.56 -7.11
CA LYS A 154 4.60 -10.14 -8.38
C LYS A 154 3.59 -11.08 -9.03
N ALA A 155 2.81 -11.80 -8.23
CA ALA A 155 1.74 -12.69 -8.69
C ALA A 155 0.46 -11.94 -9.14
N GLY A 156 0.41 -10.59 -9.07
CA GLY A 156 -0.69 -9.77 -9.55
C GLY A 156 -1.81 -9.49 -8.53
N TYR A 157 -1.66 -9.90 -7.28
CA TYR A 157 -2.70 -9.70 -6.26
C TYR A 157 -2.93 -8.23 -5.87
N SER A 158 -2.06 -7.32 -6.28
CA SER A 158 -2.14 -5.88 -5.97
C SER A 158 -2.71 -5.01 -7.10
N GLU A 159 -3.09 -5.61 -8.24
CA GLU A 159 -3.51 -4.85 -9.42
C GLU A 159 -4.93 -4.31 -9.33
N ARG A 160 -5.83 -5.02 -8.64
CA ARG A 160 -7.24 -4.67 -8.56
C ARG A 160 -7.47 -3.27 -8.00
N THR A 161 -8.31 -2.46 -8.65
CA THR A 161 -8.79 -1.17 -8.16
C THR A 161 -10.19 -1.28 -7.55
N THR A 162 -10.53 -0.38 -6.64
CA THR A 162 -11.86 -0.23 -6.03
C THR A 162 -12.30 1.24 -6.08
N ASP A 163 -13.59 1.48 -5.96
CA ASP A 163 -14.19 2.81 -5.87
C ASP A 163 -14.45 3.27 -4.43
N ALA A 164 -13.95 2.52 -3.45
CA ALA A 164 -14.28 2.73 -2.04
C ALA A 164 -13.91 4.13 -1.53
N VAL A 165 -12.77 4.68 -1.93
CA VAL A 165 -12.36 6.04 -1.53
C VAL A 165 -13.40 7.05 -2.01
N GLN A 166 -13.76 7.03 -3.29
CA GLN A 166 -14.75 7.96 -3.85
C GLN A 166 -16.15 7.73 -3.27
N THR A 167 -16.55 6.48 -3.11
CA THR A 167 -17.87 6.13 -2.57
C THR A 167 -18.06 6.63 -1.13
N ILE A 168 -17.01 6.53 -0.30
CA ILE A 168 -17.09 6.90 1.12
C ILE A 168 -16.88 8.41 1.31
N THR A 169 -15.91 9.01 0.60
CA THR A 169 -15.49 10.40 0.82
C THR A 169 -16.21 11.39 -0.12
N GLY A 170 -16.80 10.92 -1.21
CA GLY A 170 -17.33 11.77 -2.29
C GLY A 170 -16.26 12.40 -3.18
N GLN A 171 -14.97 12.06 -2.96
CA GLN A 171 -13.84 12.57 -3.74
C GLN A 171 -13.06 11.41 -4.36
N PRO A 172 -12.55 11.55 -5.59
CA PRO A 172 -11.67 10.55 -6.18
C PRO A 172 -10.38 10.44 -5.38
N PRO A 173 -9.74 9.25 -5.36
CA PRO A 173 -8.43 9.10 -4.72
C PRO A 173 -7.39 9.95 -5.44
N ARG A 174 -6.36 10.38 -4.69
CA ARG A 174 -5.23 11.11 -5.25
C ARG A 174 -4.46 10.23 -6.22
N ARG A 175 -4.12 10.83 -7.37
CA ARG A 175 -3.34 10.13 -8.38
C ARG A 175 -1.85 10.17 -8.03
N PHE A 176 -1.11 9.19 -8.54
CA PHE A 176 0.32 9.06 -8.25
C PHE A 176 1.12 10.29 -8.72
N GLU A 177 0.74 10.91 -9.84
CA GLU A 177 1.39 12.13 -10.33
C GLU A 177 1.28 13.29 -9.33
N ALA A 178 0.10 13.47 -8.72
CA ALA A 178 -0.11 14.52 -7.71
C ALA A 178 0.74 14.24 -6.46
N TYR A 179 0.76 12.99 -5.99
CA TYR A 179 1.63 12.56 -4.91
C TYR A 179 3.11 12.83 -5.21
N ALA A 180 3.60 12.46 -6.41
CA ALA A 180 4.99 12.69 -6.82
C ALA A 180 5.36 14.17 -6.82
N GLN A 181 4.45 15.06 -7.27
CA GLN A 181 4.67 16.52 -7.22
C GLN A 181 4.72 17.05 -5.78
N ASP A 182 3.88 16.56 -4.90
CA ASP A 182 3.83 17.00 -3.49
C ASP A 182 5.11 16.61 -2.72
N HIS A 183 5.78 15.53 -3.12
CA HIS A 183 6.94 14.93 -2.43
C HIS A 183 8.24 14.98 -3.25
N ARG A 184 8.37 15.92 -4.19
CA ARG A 184 9.51 16.03 -5.14
C ARG A 184 10.82 16.53 -4.53
N SER A 185 10.83 17.02 -3.30
CA SER A 185 11.99 17.62 -2.60
C SER A 185 12.86 16.58 -1.90
#